data_149371a8d69ad58341c6d6ded154c62d
#
_entry.id   149371a8d69ad58341c6d6ded154c62d
#
_cell.length_a   1.000
_cell.length_b   1.000
_cell.length_c   1.000
_cell.angle_alpha   90.00
_cell.angle_beta   90.00
_cell.angle_gamma   90.00
#
_symmetry.space_group_name_H-M   'P 1'
#
loop_
_entity.id
_entity.type
_entity.pdbx_description
1 polymer ?
#
loop_
_entity_poly.entity_id
_entity_poly.type
_entity_poly.pdbx_seq_one_letter_code
_entity_poly.pdbx_strand_id
1 'polypeptide(L)' 'MAQLKFLGYLAEVAGGRTREVTLKEPTRLRGMLPQSFPEENIIILIDDKVGTLESVIQDESSVVFMPILSGG' A
#
# COMPACT_ATOMS: atom_id res chain seq x y z
N MET A 1 2.76 14.74 2.21
CA MET A 1 2.00 13.63 2.77
C MET A 1 2.18 12.39 1.92
N ALA A 2 2.37 11.27 2.55
CA ALA A 2 2.46 10.01 1.81
C ALA A 2 1.10 9.68 1.22
N GLN A 3 1.07 9.21 0.00
CA GLN A 3 -0.17 8.86 -0.69
C GLN A 3 -0.22 7.36 -0.90
N LEU A 4 -1.30 6.75 -0.46
CA LEU A 4 -1.54 5.33 -0.63
C LEU A 4 -2.74 5.16 -1.56
N LYS A 5 -2.58 4.37 -2.60
CA LYS A 5 -3.64 4.13 -3.56
C LYS A 5 -3.93 2.64 -3.62
N PHE A 6 -5.20 2.29 -3.50
CA PHE A 6 -5.64 0.90 -3.45
C PHE A 6 -6.52 0.60 -4.64
N LEU A 7 -6.15 -0.40 -5.43
CA LEU A 7 -6.88 -0.78 -6.63
C LEU A 7 -7.71 -2.05 -6.40
N GLY A 8 -8.76 -2.20 -7.17
CA GLY A 8 -9.60 -3.38 -7.11
C GLY A 8 -10.20 -3.60 -5.73
N TYR A 9 -10.30 -4.87 -5.33
CA TYR A 9 -10.90 -5.20 -4.04
C TYR A 9 -10.09 -4.69 -2.85
N LEU A 10 -8.83 -4.30 -3.07
CA LEU A 10 -8.01 -3.78 -1.99
C LEU A 10 -8.57 -2.48 -1.43
N ALA A 11 -9.31 -1.72 -2.26
CA ALA A 11 -9.96 -0.50 -1.80
C ALA A 11 -10.99 -0.81 -0.70
N GLU A 12 -11.70 -1.91 -0.83
CA GLU A 12 -12.67 -2.29 0.19
C GLU A 12 -11.99 -2.73 1.49
N VAL A 13 -10.89 -3.46 1.37
CA VAL A 13 -10.15 -3.90 2.55
C VAL A 13 -9.57 -2.71 3.30
N ALA A 14 -9.07 -1.73 2.57
CA ALA A 14 -8.43 -0.55 3.17
C ALA A 14 -9.42 0.52 3.62
N GLY A 15 -10.67 0.42 3.19
CA GLY A 15 -11.68 1.42 3.54
C GLY A 15 -11.73 2.60 2.61
N GLY A 16 -11.12 2.53 1.43
CA GLY A 16 -11.15 3.61 0.44
C GLY A 16 -10.12 3.41 -0.63
N ARG A 17 -10.27 4.13 -1.73
CA ARG A 17 -9.35 4.02 -2.88
C ARG A 17 -8.05 4.75 -2.66
N THR A 18 -8.07 5.81 -1.88
CA THR A 18 -6.87 6.60 -1.62
C THR A 18 -6.83 6.97 -0.15
N ARG A 19 -5.62 7.16 0.33
CA ARG A 19 -5.42 7.57 1.71
C ARG A 19 -4.18 8.44 1.76
N GLU A 20 -4.27 9.58 2.43
CA GLU A 20 -3.12 10.44 2.64
C GLU A 20 -2.72 10.35 4.11
N VAL A 21 -1.43 10.20 4.33
CA VAL A 21 -0.89 10.03 5.68
C VAL A 21 0.28 10.96 5.87
N THR A 22 0.29 11.69 6.97
CA THR A 22 1.42 12.53 7.33
C THR A 22 2.38 11.69 8.16
N LEU A 23 3.61 11.55 7.67
CA LEU A 23 4.62 10.76 8.36
C LEU A 23 5.73 11.68 8.87
N LYS A 24 5.93 11.69 10.17
CA LYS A 24 6.98 12.49 10.78
C LYS A 24 8.34 11.79 10.69
N GLU A 25 8.32 10.49 10.48
CA GLU A 25 9.53 9.69 10.36
C GLU A 25 9.26 8.52 9.43
N PRO A 26 10.30 7.89 8.86
CA PRO A 26 10.10 6.73 8.00
C PRO A 26 9.31 5.64 8.72
N THR A 27 8.33 5.08 8.03
CA THR A 27 7.40 4.13 8.62
C THR A 27 7.24 2.92 7.72
N ARG A 28 7.18 1.74 8.34
CA ARG A 28 6.98 0.50 7.60
C ARG A 28 5.53 0.42 7.12
N LEU A 29 5.34 0.00 5.87
CA LEU A 29 4.00 -0.10 5.30
C LEU A 29 3.07 -0.96 6.13
N ARG A 30 3.55 -2.09 6.62
CA ARG A 30 2.72 -3.00 7.41
C ARG A 30 2.07 -2.30 8.61
N GLY A 31 2.75 -1.35 9.20
CA GLY A 31 2.24 -0.63 10.36
C GLY A 31 1.10 0.33 10.06
N MET A 32 0.86 0.61 8.78
CA MET A 32 -0.18 1.55 8.38
C MET A 32 -1.41 0.88 7.79
N LEU A 33 -1.41 -0.45 7.73
CA LEU A 33 -2.48 -1.20 7.10
C LEU A 33 -3.20 -2.06 8.13
N PRO A 34 -4.49 -2.37 7.88
CA PRO A 34 -5.22 -3.25 8.80
C PRO A 34 -4.64 -4.65 8.77
N GLN A 35 -4.83 -5.40 9.86
CA GLN A 35 -4.33 -6.77 9.92
C GLN A 35 -4.98 -7.67 8.86
N SER A 36 -6.18 -7.32 8.43
CA SER A 36 -6.87 -8.07 7.40
C SER A 36 -6.33 -7.83 6.00
N PHE A 37 -5.40 -6.89 5.84
CA PHE A 37 -4.86 -6.59 4.52
C PHE A 37 -4.06 -7.80 4.01
N PRO A 38 -4.30 -8.25 2.77
CA PRO A 38 -3.62 -9.43 2.26
C PRO A 38 -2.13 -9.21 2.07
N GLU A 39 -1.35 -10.24 2.32
CA GLU A 39 0.10 -10.19 2.12
C GLU A 39 0.51 -10.88 0.83
N GLU A 40 -0.37 -11.72 0.28
CA GLU A 40 -0.07 -12.49 -0.93
C GLU A 40 -0.97 -12.05 -2.08
N ASN A 41 -0.49 -12.31 -3.27
CA ASN A 41 -1.24 -12.00 -4.51
C ASN A 41 -1.52 -10.53 -4.68
N ILE A 42 -0.57 -9.71 -4.25
CA ILE A 42 -0.64 -8.26 -4.47
C ILE A 42 0.71 -7.77 -4.97
N ILE A 43 0.67 -6.66 -5.68
CA ILE A 43 1.87 -5.95 -6.11
C ILE A 43 1.86 -4.59 -5.44
N ILE A 44 2.99 -4.23 -4.86
CA ILE A 44 3.16 -2.94 -4.21
C ILE A 44 4.21 -2.15 -4.97
N LEU A 45 3.84 -0.96 -5.42
CA LEU A 45 4.76 -0.04 -6.08
C LEU A 45 4.99 1.16 -5.19
N ILE A 46 6.24 1.40 -4.84
CA ILE A 46 6.64 2.53 -4.02
C ILE A 46 7.48 3.44 -4.91
N ASP A 47 6.96 4.63 -5.22
CA ASP A 47 7.59 5.56 -6.14
C ASP A 47 7.99 4.84 -7.44
N ASP A 48 7.05 4.04 -7.97
CA ASP A 48 7.19 3.28 -9.22
C ASP A 48 8.17 2.11 -9.16
N LYS A 49 8.57 1.71 -7.96
CA LYS A 49 9.45 0.56 -7.78
C LYS A 49 8.75 -0.49 -6.95
N VAL A 50 8.97 -1.76 -7.29
CA VAL A 50 8.35 -2.85 -6.56
C VAL A 50 8.87 -2.90 -5.12
N GLY A 51 7.94 -2.98 -4.18
CA GLY A 51 8.27 -3.08 -2.77
C GLY A 51 7.48 -4.20 -2.10
N THR A 52 7.55 -4.23 -0.78
CA THR A 52 6.83 -5.21 0.02
C THR A 52 6.18 -4.52 1.21
N LEU A 53 5.40 -5.27 1.98
CA LEU A 53 4.79 -4.72 3.19
C LEU A 53 5.83 -4.37 4.25
N GLU A 54 7.04 -4.92 4.12
CA GLU A 54 8.14 -4.59 5.05
C GLU A 54 8.91 -3.36 4.62
N SER A 55 8.61 -2.82 3.44
CA SER A 55 9.28 -1.61 2.96
C SER A 55 8.95 -0.41 3.83
N VAL A 56 9.94 0.46 4.00
CA VAL A 56 9.78 1.69 4.78
C VAL A 56 9.54 2.84 3.82
N ILE A 57 8.54 3.64 4.10
CA ILE A 57 8.23 4.81 3.26
C ILE A 57 8.38 6.09 4.06
N GLN A 58 8.46 7.19 3.35
CA GLN A 58 8.62 8.53 3.92
C GLN A 58 7.43 9.40 3.56
N ASP A 59 7.40 10.60 4.10
CA ASP A 59 6.25 11.50 3.93
C ASP A 59 5.97 11.85 2.47
N GLU A 60 6.99 11.90 1.62
CA GLU A 60 6.78 12.20 0.21
C GLU A 60 6.60 10.98 -0.67
N SER A 61 6.52 9.80 -0.08
CA SER A 61 6.36 8.56 -0.86
C SER A 61 4.97 8.43 -1.47
N SER A 62 4.92 7.77 -2.61
CA SER A 62 3.67 7.45 -3.29
C SER A 62 3.61 5.95 -3.46
N VAL A 63 2.55 5.32 -2.95
CA VAL A 63 2.44 3.86 -2.94
C VAL A 63 1.16 3.42 -3.64
N VAL A 64 1.28 2.42 -4.50
CA VAL A 64 0.13 1.83 -5.19
C VAL A 64 0.06 0.35 -4.83
N PHE A 65 -1.12 -0.08 -4.42
CA PHE A 65 -1.39 -1.48 -4.09
C PHE A 65 -2.31 -2.06 -5.15
N MET A 66 -1.87 -3.11 -5.82
CA MET A 66 -2.64 -3.74 -6.89
C MET A 66 -2.84 -5.22 -6.61
N PRO A 67 -4.05 -5.74 -6.81
CA PRO A 67 -4.24 -7.19 -6.70
C PRO A 67 -3.70 -7.87 -7.94
N ILE A 68 -3.13 -9.06 -7.74
CA ILE A 68 -2.75 -9.89 -8.86
C ILE A 68 -3.95 -10.75 -9.20
N LEU A 69 -4.45 -10.57 -10.42
CA LEU A 69 -5.55 -11.40 -10.89
C LEU A 69 -4.95 -12.65 -11.47
N SER A 70 -5.02 -13.74 -10.73
CA SER A 70 -4.56 -15.01 -11.27
C SER A 70 -5.54 -15.39 -12.35
N GLY A 71 -5.07 -15.47 -13.57
CA GLY A 71 -5.91 -15.84 -14.70
C GLY A 71 -6.16 -17.35 -14.77
N GLY A 72 -6.30 -17.93 -13.65
CA GLY A 72 -6.50 -19.37 -13.58
C GLY A 72 -7.93 -19.74 -13.79
#